data_970f6308322a3ef8a4268b95935609e8
#
_entry.id   970f6308322a3ef8a4268b95935609e8
#
_cell.length_a   1.000
_cell.length_b   1.000
_cell.length_c   1.000
_cell.angle_alpha   90.00
_cell.angle_beta   90.00
_cell.angle_gamma   90.00
#
_symmetry.space_group_name_H-M   'P 1'
#
loop_
_entity.id
_entity.type
_entity.pdbx_description
1 polymer ?
#
loop_
_entity_poly.entity_id
_entity_poly.type
_entity_poly.pdbx_seq_one_letter_code
_entity_poly.pdbx_strand_id
1 'polypeptide(L)'
;MRLFILTSSKFTIPRALLCQKVLDIIELGLSSAQIHFYIVGDNLPDSLLTLEQTNDAVTIIKEVAAEKLIKEVTNAAIIHFGADLKGSDQFAHYFIPLSDPSCIPGLSMIHKWSLTKAFKKYLKKSVATYTINEWATRFLKNKYKRYTTKIQEAYLPIHRLPIYEWVALADAKNSLTDGANYFLAFQPLDAFVDMLKEFSIFKKWQQTNMVLVFIFENEKEVAQAESLLVGYKFKDAILINSISNMELKWIAATYAILFNNICFDKTSLIEMAIEYDIPLLFNNDENQNESLPTAWQQAGEQFSFEEKGGLSNHFKLYYKDEVYRQGRARMGKDWLTDLYAEKKNTALVKIPLALKTN
;
A
#
# COMPACT_ATOMS: atom_id res chain seq x y z
N MET A 1 14.25 10.76 23.97
CA MET A 1 14.62 9.66 23.07
C MET A 1 14.60 10.16 21.64
N ARG A 2 15.50 9.68 20.77
CA ARG A 2 15.55 10.02 19.35
C ARG A 2 15.12 8.84 18.50
N LEU A 3 14.18 9.05 17.60
CA LEU A 3 13.68 8.02 16.70
C LEU A 3 13.97 8.42 15.24
N PHE A 4 14.83 7.65 14.59
CA PHE A 4 15.17 7.85 13.19
C PHE A 4 14.25 7.00 12.31
N ILE A 5 13.55 7.63 11.38
CA ILE A 5 12.68 6.97 10.41
C ILE A 5 13.33 7.08 9.04
N LEU A 6 13.82 5.97 8.50
CA LEU A 6 14.47 5.94 7.20
C LEU A 6 13.42 5.79 6.09
N THR A 7 13.28 6.80 5.25
CA THR A 7 12.31 6.83 4.14
C THR A 7 12.85 6.24 2.84
N SER A 8 14.15 5.94 2.77
CA SER A 8 14.71 5.18 1.64
C SER A 8 14.38 3.69 1.77
N SER A 9 14.29 3.00 0.65
CA SER A 9 14.08 1.55 0.62
C SER A 9 14.78 0.93 -0.58
N LYS A 10 15.29 -0.29 -0.41
CA LYS A 10 15.78 -1.13 -1.52
C LYS A 10 14.65 -1.84 -2.28
N PHE A 11 13.45 -1.78 -1.75
CA PHE A 11 12.26 -2.38 -2.33
C PHE A 11 11.44 -1.31 -3.03
N THR A 12 10.77 -1.69 -4.11
CA THR A 12 9.83 -0.80 -4.78
C THR A 12 8.61 -0.60 -3.89
N ILE A 13 8.41 0.63 -3.46
CA ILE A 13 7.28 1.03 -2.60
C ILE A 13 6.66 2.29 -3.21
N PRO A 14 5.33 2.35 -3.35
CA PRO A 14 4.67 3.60 -3.75
C PRO A 14 5.04 4.72 -2.79
N ARG A 15 5.53 5.85 -3.34
CA ARG A 15 6.00 6.98 -2.52
C ARG A 15 4.90 7.51 -1.60
N ALA A 16 3.69 7.61 -2.12
CA ALA A 16 2.53 8.06 -1.34
C ALA A 16 2.25 7.14 -0.15
N LEU A 17 2.35 5.82 -0.35
CA LEU A 17 2.18 4.83 0.72
C LEU A 17 3.27 4.96 1.79
N LEU A 18 4.53 5.08 1.37
CA LEU A 18 5.65 5.25 2.30
C LEU A 18 5.47 6.50 3.17
N CYS A 19 5.11 7.62 2.55
CA CYS A 19 4.86 8.88 3.26
C CYS A 19 3.70 8.74 4.25
N GLN A 20 2.60 8.11 3.84
CA GLN A 20 1.46 7.86 4.73
C GLN A 20 1.88 7.04 5.95
N LYS A 21 2.68 5.99 5.76
CA LYS A 21 3.15 5.17 6.88
C LYS A 21 4.11 5.90 7.81
N VAL A 22 4.92 6.82 7.29
CA VAL A 22 5.74 7.72 8.12
C VAL A 22 4.86 8.62 8.98
N LEU A 23 3.83 9.24 8.39
CA LEU A 23 2.86 10.07 9.12
C LEU A 23 2.14 9.27 10.21
N ASP A 24 1.65 8.07 9.90
CA ASP A 24 0.98 7.17 10.85
C ASP A 24 1.88 6.86 12.06
N ILE A 25 3.17 6.57 11.83
CA ILE A 25 4.14 6.28 12.88
C ILE A 25 4.37 7.51 13.78
N ILE A 26 4.52 8.68 13.18
CA ILE A 26 4.76 9.93 13.93
C ILE A 26 3.53 10.26 14.78
N GLU A 27 2.34 10.17 14.24
CA GLU A 27 1.11 10.49 14.96
C GLU A 27 0.88 9.56 16.15
N LEU A 28 1.16 8.26 16.00
CA LEU A 28 1.11 7.29 17.11
C LEU A 28 2.15 7.60 18.20
N GLY A 29 3.31 8.10 17.82
CA GLY A 29 4.39 8.42 18.76
C GLY A 29 4.30 9.81 19.39
N LEU A 30 3.61 10.78 18.78
CA LEU A 30 3.45 12.13 19.28
C LEU A 30 2.65 12.22 20.58
N SER A 31 1.82 11.23 20.89
CA SER A 31 1.16 11.12 22.19
C SER A 31 2.15 10.89 23.35
N SER A 32 3.41 10.60 23.04
CA SER A 32 4.50 10.41 24.02
C SER A 32 5.42 11.63 24.01
N ALA A 33 5.26 12.55 24.95
CA ALA A 33 5.96 13.84 25.07
C ALA A 33 7.50 13.81 25.18
N GLN A 34 8.16 12.66 24.91
CA GLN A 34 9.60 12.48 25.09
C GLN A 34 10.33 11.95 23.84
N ILE A 35 9.67 11.91 22.69
CA ILE A 35 10.27 11.38 21.46
C ILE A 35 10.51 12.55 20.49
N HIS A 36 11.73 12.65 19.98
CA HIS A 36 12.07 13.50 18.85
C HIS A 36 12.27 12.63 17.61
N PHE A 37 11.55 12.94 16.55
CA PHE A 37 11.55 12.21 15.29
C PHE A 37 12.53 12.82 14.30
N TYR A 38 13.42 12.02 13.75
CA TYR A 38 14.28 12.38 12.63
C TYR A 38 13.83 11.64 11.39
N ILE A 39 13.18 12.33 10.45
CA ILE A 39 12.83 11.76 9.16
C ILE A 39 14.04 11.86 8.26
N VAL A 40 14.58 10.71 7.87
CA VAL A 40 15.82 10.62 7.09
C VAL A 40 15.50 10.29 5.63
N GLY A 41 15.79 11.23 4.74
CA GLY A 41 15.58 11.00 3.31
C GLY A 41 15.83 12.24 2.46
N ASP A 42 15.99 12.02 1.15
CA ASP A 42 16.12 13.07 0.15
C ASP A 42 14.80 13.23 -0.63
N ASN A 43 14.49 14.45 -1.05
CA ASN A 43 13.30 14.74 -1.88
C ASN A 43 11.98 14.26 -1.27
N LEU A 44 11.74 14.56 -0.01
CA LEU A 44 10.50 14.21 0.68
C LEU A 44 9.32 15.04 0.13
N PRO A 45 8.08 14.50 0.16
CA PRO A 45 6.91 15.22 -0.30
C PRO A 45 6.52 16.34 0.67
N ASP A 46 5.79 17.32 0.14
CA ASP A 46 5.38 18.53 0.86
C ASP A 46 4.62 18.24 2.16
N SER A 47 3.86 17.14 2.21
CA SER A 47 3.13 16.73 3.41
C SER A 47 4.06 16.44 4.61
N LEU A 48 5.24 15.88 4.37
CA LEU A 48 6.24 15.67 5.42
C LEU A 48 7.01 16.96 5.74
N LEU A 49 7.28 17.81 4.73
CA LEU A 49 7.91 19.11 4.94
C LEU A 49 7.05 20.04 5.78
N THR A 50 5.74 20.03 5.54
CA THR A 50 4.76 20.80 6.34
C THR A 50 4.73 20.33 7.79
N LEU A 51 4.89 19.01 8.03
CA LEU A 51 4.89 18.46 9.38
C LEU A 51 6.07 18.98 10.22
N GLU A 52 7.27 19.14 9.64
CA GLU A 52 8.42 19.74 10.31
C GLU A 52 8.14 21.20 10.72
N GLN A 53 7.48 21.97 9.84
CA GLN A 53 7.14 23.36 10.12
C GLN A 53 6.09 23.53 11.23
N THR A 54 5.26 22.54 11.44
CA THR A 54 4.14 22.59 12.38
C THR A 54 4.40 21.85 13.69
N ASN A 55 5.53 21.14 13.81
CA ASN A 55 5.81 20.30 14.96
C ASN A 55 7.30 20.26 15.34
N ASP A 56 7.64 20.91 16.46
CA ASP A 56 9.01 21.00 16.99
C ASP A 56 9.64 19.63 17.35
N ALA A 57 8.85 18.59 17.52
CA ALA A 57 9.34 17.25 17.79
C ALA A 57 9.75 16.49 16.51
N VAL A 58 9.61 17.08 15.33
CA VAL A 58 9.95 16.48 14.05
C VAL A 58 11.06 17.28 13.37
N THR A 59 12.09 16.62 12.91
CA THR A 59 13.17 17.21 12.12
C THR A 59 13.44 16.36 10.88
N ILE A 60 13.52 17.00 9.72
CA ILE A 60 13.89 16.36 8.46
C ILE A 60 15.37 16.52 8.21
N ILE A 61 16.08 15.43 7.96
CA ILE A 61 17.52 15.45 7.72
C ILE A 61 17.91 14.57 6.53
N LYS A 62 18.95 14.99 5.83
CA LYS A 62 19.57 14.15 4.78
C LYS A 62 20.32 12.97 5.38
N GLU A 63 20.46 11.88 4.62
CA GLU A 63 21.14 10.65 5.09
C GLU A 63 22.55 10.93 5.62
N VAL A 64 23.35 11.76 4.95
CA VAL A 64 24.71 12.12 5.39
C VAL A 64 24.71 12.84 6.75
N ALA A 65 23.73 13.71 7.01
CA ALA A 65 23.58 14.39 8.28
C ALA A 65 23.13 13.40 9.39
N ALA A 66 22.23 12.47 9.05
CA ALA A 66 21.79 11.42 9.95
C ALA A 66 22.97 10.49 10.35
N GLU A 67 23.84 10.11 9.40
CA GLU A 67 25.03 9.30 9.66
C GLU A 67 26.04 9.98 10.61
N LYS A 68 26.08 11.31 10.62
CA LYS A 68 26.89 12.07 11.58
C LYS A 68 26.21 12.11 12.95
N LEU A 69 24.94 12.52 12.95
CA LEU A 69 24.18 12.71 14.19
C LEU A 69 24.04 11.40 14.98
N ILE A 70 23.87 10.25 14.31
CA ILE A 70 23.69 8.96 14.97
C ILE A 70 24.92 8.53 15.80
N LYS A 71 26.11 9.02 15.45
CA LYS A 71 27.35 8.75 16.20
C LYS A 71 27.45 9.54 17.50
N GLU A 72 26.72 10.64 17.61
CA GLU A 72 26.76 11.57 18.74
C GLU A 72 25.66 11.29 19.77
N VAL A 73 24.70 10.42 19.41
CA VAL A 73 23.58 10.11 20.29
C VAL A 73 23.79 8.81 21.05
N THR A 74 23.31 8.77 22.28
CA THR A 74 23.42 7.58 23.15
C THR A 74 22.11 6.81 23.28
N ASN A 75 20.97 7.46 23.02
CA ASN A 75 19.65 6.85 23.15
C ASN A 75 18.85 7.11 21.87
N ALA A 76 18.86 6.12 20.97
CA ALA A 76 18.14 6.16 19.71
C ALA A 76 17.58 4.82 19.31
N ALA A 77 16.57 4.85 18.43
CA ALA A 77 16.06 3.69 17.72
C ALA A 77 15.88 4.02 16.24
N ILE A 78 15.87 2.99 15.42
CA ILE A 78 15.78 3.10 13.97
C ILE A 78 14.53 2.36 13.50
N ILE A 79 13.63 3.06 12.84
CA ILE A 79 12.56 2.46 12.04
C ILE A 79 12.96 2.55 10.56
N HIS A 80 12.82 1.46 9.83
CA HIS A 80 13.13 1.44 8.41
C HIS A 80 12.21 0.53 7.61
N PHE A 81 12.05 0.89 6.33
CA PHE A 81 11.24 0.17 5.35
C PHE A 81 12.10 -0.67 4.38
N GLY A 82 13.32 -0.96 4.75
CA GLY A 82 14.29 -1.70 3.93
C GLY A 82 15.53 -0.89 3.56
N ALA A 83 15.98 0.00 4.45
CA ALA A 83 17.22 0.76 4.34
C ALA A 83 18.18 0.48 5.51
N ASP A 84 19.44 0.81 5.33
CA ASP A 84 20.46 0.84 6.36
C ASP A 84 20.91 2.28 6.62
N LEU A 85 21.23 2.62 7.86
CA LEU A 85 21.92 3.85 8.23
C LEU A 85 23.29 3.48 8.79
N LYS A 86 24.36 4.03 8.23
CA LYS A 86 25.72 3.75 8.68
C LYS A 86 25.97 4.27 10.11
N GLY A 87 26.59 3.46 10.92
CA GLY A 87 26.87 3.81 12.32
C GLY A 87 25.73 3.54 13.29
N SER A 88 24.62 2.95 12.80
CA SER A 88 23.45 2.65 13.62
C SER A 88 23.43 1.26 14.26
N ASP A 89 24.47 0.44 14.07
CA ASP A 89 24.46 -0.98 14.47
C ASP A 89 24.35 -1.21 15.99
N GLN A 90 24.66 -0.20 16.79
CA GLN A 90 24.52 -0.21 18.25
C GLN A 90 23.09 0.03 18.74
N PHE A 91 22.18 0.47 17.87
CA PHE A 91 20.79 0.83 18.24
C PHE A 91 19.81 -0.27 17.88
N ALA A 92 18.63 -0.22 18.51
CA ALA A 92 17.54 -1.10 18.17
C ALA A 92 16.96 -0.75 16.78
N HIS A 93 16.87 -1.74 15.91
CA HIS A 93 16.27 -1.62 14.58
C HIS A 93 14.90 -2.27 14.56
N TYR A 94 13.93 -1.56 14.00
CA TYR A 94 12.57 -2.02 13.77
C TYR A 94 12.28 -1.97 12.26
N PHE A 95 11.99 -3.13 11.71
CA PHE A 95 11.71 -3.27 10.28
C PHE A 95 10.21 -3.29 10.03
N ILE A 96 9.73 -2.41 9.16
CA ILE A 96 8.34 -2.37 8.70
C ILE A 96 8.35 -2.63 7.18
N PRO A 97 8.22 -3.89 6.74
CA PRO A 97 8.17 -4.19 5.33
C PRO A 97 6.85 -3.73 4.72
N LEU A 98 6.93 -3.01 3.61
CA LEU A 98 5.78 -2.61 2.78
C LEU A 98 5.78 -3.35 1.43
N SER A 99 6.85 -4.08 1.11
CA SER A 99 6.97 -4.92 -0.08
C SER A 99 7.79 -6.17 0.23
N ASP A 100 7.50 -7.29 -0.43
CA ASP A 100 8.30 -8.52 -0.39
C ASP A 100 8.85 -8.84 -1.78
N PRO A 101 10.14 -9.20 -1.90
CA PRO A 101 10.77 -9.46 -3.20
C PRO A 101 10.09 -10.51 -4.07
N SER A 102 9.31 -11.42 -3.47
CA SER A 102 8.60 -12.43 -4.27
C SER A 102 7.36 -11.88 -4.96
N CYS A 103 6.83 -10.79 -4.44
CA CYS A 103 5.62 -10.14 -4.97
C CYS A 103 5.93 -9.16 -6.11
N ILE A 104 7.21 -8.85 -6.35
CA ILE A 104 7.62 -7.91 -7.41
C ILE A 104 7.70 -8.67 -8.75
N PRO A 105 6.79 -8.44 -9.68
CA PRO A 105 6.81 -9.10 -10.99
C PRO A 105 7.94 -8.57 -11.86
N GLY A 106 8.29 -9.34 -12.89
CA GLY A 106 9.27 -8.92 -13.90
C GLY A 106 10.73 -8.85 -13.43
N LEU A 107 11.03 -9.09 -12.16
CA LEU A 107 12.40 -9.15 -11.67
C LEU A 107 13.12 -10.40 -12.19
N SER A 108 14.35 -10.20 -12.70
CA SER A 108 15.22 -11.33 -13.01
C SER A 108 15.49 -12.16 -11.76
N MET A 109 15.74 -13.46 -11.92
CA MET A 109 16.01 -14.39 -10.82
C MET A 109 17.18 -13.89 -9.93
N ILE A 110 18.22 -13.31 -10.52
CA ILE A 110 19.38 -12.77 -9.81
C ILE A 110 18.99 -11.60 -8.93
N HIS A 111 18.21 -10.64 -9.47
CA HIS A 111 17.73 -9.50 -8.70
C HIS A 111 16.79 -9.92 -7.57
N LYS A 112 15.86 -10.85 -7.85
CA LYS A 112 14.96 -11.41 -6.84
C LYS A 112 15.73 -12.09 -5.71
N TRP A 113 16.76 -12.85 -6.03
CA TRP A 113 17.65 -13.47 -5.04
C TRP A 113 18.39 -12.44 -4.19
N SER A 114 18.96 -11.39 -4.82
CA SER A 114 19.66 -10.30 -4.15
C SER A 114 18.75 -9.56 -3.17
N LEU A 115 17.54 -9.18 -3.61
CA LEU A 115 16.54 -8.50 -2.77
C LEU A 115 16.06 -9.41 -1.63
N THR A 116 15.85 -10.69 -1.88
CA THR A 116 15.50 -11.67 -0.85
C THR A 116 16.59 -11.81 0.21
N LYS A 117 17.86 -11.78 -0.21
CA LYS A 117 19.00 -11.77 0.70
C LYS A 117 19.03 -10.52 1.58
N ALA A 118 18.78 -9.35 0.96
CA ALA A 118 18.65 -8.09 1.69
C ALA A 118 17.48 -8.12 2.68
N PHE A 119 16.32 -8.62 2.27
CA PHE A 119 15.14 -8.75 3.14
C PHE A 119 15.43 -9.63 4.36
N LYS A 120 16.04 -10.79 4.15
CA LYS A 120 16.49 -11.68 5.26
C LYS A 120 17.51 -11.02 6.18
N LYS A 121 18.41 -10.17 5.63
CA LYS A 121 19.35 -9.38 6.43
C LYS A 121 18.60 -8.45 7.38
N TYR A 122 17.57 -7.75 6.91
CA TYR A 122 16.75 -6.86 7.74
C TYR A 122 15.96 -7.63 8.79
N LEU A 123 15.33 -8.74 8.45
CA LEU A 123 14.67 -9.62 9.43
C LEU A 123 15.64 -10.08 10.53
N LYS A 124 16.87 -10.42 10.15
CA LYS A 124 17.90 -10.85 11.11
C LYS A 124 18.35 -9.70 12.02
N LYS A 125 18.65 -8.53 11.45
CA LYS A 125 19.18 -7.36 12.15
C LYS A 125 18.15 -6.73 13.10
N SER A 126 16.88 -6.72 12.72
CA SER A 126 15.84 -6.07 13.50
C SER A 126 15.52 -6.81 14.80
N VAL A 127 15.25 -6.06 15.86
CA VAL A 127 14.72 -6.56 17.13
C VAL A 127 13.34 -7.12 16.92
N ALA A 128 12.50 -6.37 16.19
CA ALA A 128 11.18 -6.80 15.75
C ALA A 128 10.91 -6.36 14.31
N THR A 129 10.05 -7.12 13.63
CA THR A 129 9.51 -6.80 12.31
C THR A 129 8.02 -6.61 12.46
N TYR A 130 7.53 -5.43 12.16
CA TYR A 130 6.13 -5.08 12.28
C TYR A 130 5.44 -5.10 10.93
N THR A 131 4.36 -5.87 10.85
CA THR A 131 3.49 -5.93 9.68
C THR A 131 2.22 -5.13 9.93
N ILE A 132 1.67 -4.56 8.88
CA ILE A 132 0.56 -3.61 8.96
C ILE A 132 -0.80 -4.27 9.23
N ASN A 133 -0.94 -5.56 8.95
CA ASN A 133 -2.19 -6.31 9.15
C ASN A 133 -1.95 -7.81 9.34
N GLU A 134 -3.02 -8.53 9.66
CA GLU A 134 -2.99 -9.97 9.91
C GLU A 134 -2.56 -10.79 8.69
N TRP A 135 -3.03 -10.44 7.49
CA TRP A 135 -2.68 -11.15 6.27
C TRP A 135 -1.17 -11.06 6.00
N ALA A 136 -0.60 -9.86 6.07
CA ALA A 136 0.83 -9.62 5.93
C ALA A 136 1.65 -10.38 6.99
N THR A 137 1.13 -10.46 8.22
CA THR A 137 1.73 -11.23 9.31
C THR A 137 1.80 -12.72 8.96
N ARG A 138 0.67 -13.30 8.55
CA ARG A 138 0.58 -14.73 8.17
C ARG A 138 1.51 -15.03 7.00
N PHE A 139 1.47 -14.21 5.96
CA PHE A 139 2.34 -14.35 4.79
C PHE A 139 3.82 -14.40 5.18
N LEU A 140 4.31 -13.42 5.95
CA LEU A 140 5.73 -13.39 6.35
C LEU A 140 6.11 -14.53 7.29
N LYS A 141 5.26 -14.89 8.25
CA LYS A 141 5.53 -16.02 9.16
C LYS A 141 5.62 -17.34 8.41
N ASN A 142 4.74 -17.57 7.45
CA ASN A 142 4.75 -18.77 6.62
C ASN A 142 6.01 -18.85 5.74
N LYS A 143 6.39 -17.72 5.14
CA LYS A 143 7.53 -17.64 4.24
C LYS A 143 8.88 -17.63 4.94
N TYR A 144 8.99 -16.93 6.06
CA TYR A 144 10.23 -16.71 6.80
C TYR A 144 10.22 -17.41 8.17
N LYS A 145 9.94 -18.71 8.22
CA LYS A 145 9.74 -19.53 9.43
C LYS A 145 10.80 -19.33 10.52
N ARG A 146 12.05 -19.07 10.13
CA ARG A 146 13.16 -18.81 11.08
C ARG A 146 13.02 -17.52 11.90
N TYR A 147 12.19 -16.57 11.44
CA TYR A 147 12.02 -15.26 12.05
C TYR A 147 10.63 -15.05 12.65
N THR A 148 9.86 -16.14 12.79
CA THR A 148 8.45 -16.10 13.24
C THR A 148 8.27 -15.36 14.56
N THR A 149 9.20 -15.52 15.50
CA THR A 149 9.16 -14.87 16.82
C THR A 149 9.39 -13.36 16.76
N LYS A 150 10.06 -12.88 15.71
CA LYS A 150 10.31 -11.45 15.48
C LYS A 150 9.21 -10.75 14.69
N ILE A 151 8.41 -11.51 13.96
CA ILE A 151 7.33 -10.96 13.11
C ILE A 151 6.10 -10.78 13.95
N GLN A 152 5.69 -9.54 14.12
CA GLN A 152 4.57 -9.12 14.95
C GLN A 152 3.63 -8.22 14.14
N GLU A 153 2.37 -8.33 14.43
CA GLU A 153 1.36 -7.46 13.87
C GLU A 153 1.37 -6.12 14.62
N ALA A 154 1.40 -5.04 13.89
CA ALA A 154 1.49 -3.71 14.47
C ALA A 154 0.19 -2.92 14.38
N TYR A 155 -0.72 -3.34 13.49
CA TYR A 155 -1.90 -2.54 13.17
C TYR A 155 -1.55 -1.05 13.14
N LEU A 156 -0.93 -0.62 12.04
CA LEU A 156 -0.76 0.79 11.75
C LEU A 156 -2.07 1.30 11.16
N PRO A 157 -2.94 1.90 11.97
CA PRO A 157 -4.13 2.50 11.41
C PRO A 157 -3.70 3.54 10.39
N ILE A 158 -4.42 3.61 9.28
CA ILE A 158 -4.21 4.68 8.32
C ILE A 158 -4.85 5.94 8.92
N HIS A 159 -4.06 6.70 9.67
CA HIS A 159 -4.53 7.94 10.22
C HIS A 159 -4.48 9.03 9.15
N ARG A 160 -5.61 9.74 9.02
CA ARG A 160 -5.71 10.97 8.24
C ARG A 160 -5.22 10.86 6.80
N LEU A 161 -5.81 9.94 6.03
CA LEU A 161 -5.72 10.10 4.58
C LEU A 161 -6.17 11.51 4.20
N PRO A 162 -5.52 12.16 3.22
CA PRO A 162 -5.98 13.43 2.72
C PRO A 162 -7.45 13.35 2.31
N ILE A 163 -8.29 14.24 2.87
CA ILE A 163 -9.67 14.36 2.43
C ILE A 163 -9.65 15.20 1.16
N TYR A 164 -10.13 14.62 0.07
CA TYR A 164 -10.21 15.31 -1.19
C TYR A 164 -11.62 15.88 -1.39
N GLU A 165 -11.69 17.20 -1.59
CA GLU A 165 -12.91 17.86 -2.01
C GLU A 165 -13.30 17.41 -3.43
N TRP A 166 -14.57 17.60 -3.78
CA TRP A 166 -15.10 17.21 -5.08
C TRP A 166 -14.32 17.77 -6.27
N VAL A 167 -13.75 18.99 -6.14
CA VAL A 167 -12.92 19.62 -7.17
C VAL A 167 -11.66 18.80 -7.41
N ALA A 168 -10.94 18.39 -6.34
CA ALA A 168 -9.74 17.58 -6.44
C ALA A 168 -10.02 16.18 -7.03
N LEU A 169 -11.18 15.59 -6.72
CA LEU A 169 -11.61 14.34 -7.32
C LEU A 169 -11.98 14.49 -8.82
N ALA A 170 -12.62 15.61 -9.18
CA ALA A 170 -12.88 15.94 -10.57
C ALA A 170 -11.59 16.17 -11.36
N ASP A 171 -10.62 16.90 -10.78
CA ASP A 171 -9.29 17.11 -11.38
C ASP A 171 -8.53 15.79 -11.56
N ALA A 172 -8.65 14.86 -10.60
CA ALA A 172 -8.09 13.52 -10.73
C ALA A 172 -8.67 12.76 -11.93
N LYS A 173 -10.00 12.83 -12.13
CA LYS A 173 -10.67 12.24 -13.29
C LYS A 173 -10.25 12.94 -14.59
N ASN A 174 -10.22 14.28 -14.60
CA ASN A 174 -9.81 15.06 -15.79
C ASN A 174 -8.38 14.71 -16.20
N SER A 175 -7.45 14.64 -15.25
CA SER A 175 -6.04 14.34 -15.55
C SER A 175 -5.80 12.90 -15.98
N LEU A 176 -6.60 11.96 -15.51
CA LEU A 176 -6.40 10.53 -15.72
C LEU A 176 -7.23 9.97 -16.88
N THR A 177 -8.48 10.43 -17.04
CA THR A 177 -9.49 9.83 -17.92
C THR A 177 -10.29 10.85 -18.73
N ASP A 178 -9.80 12.06 -18.90
CA ASP A 178 -10.52 13.16 -19.56
C ASP A 178 -11.93 13.38 -18.97
N GLY A 179 -12.05 13.26 -17.65
CA GLY A 179 -13.28 13.46 -16.90
C GLY A 179 -14.22 12.25 -16.84
N ALA A 180 -13.88 11.13 -17.47
CA ALA A 180 -14.67 9.92 -17.38
C ALA A 180 -14.53 9.25 -16.01
N ASN A 181 -15.61 8.61 -15.54
CA ASN A 181 -15.53 7.73 -14.39
C ASN A 181 -14.77 6.45 -14.74
N TYR A 182 -14.13 5.82 -13.75
CA TYR A 182 -13.26 4.69 -14.00
C TYR A 182 -13.27 3.65 -12.90
N PHE A 183 -12.79 2.45 -13.26
CA PHE A 183 -12.34 1.40 -12.36
C PHE A 183 -10.83 1.32 -12.40
N LEU A 184 -10.18 1.03 -11.28
CA LEU A 184 -8.73 0.78 -11.20
C LEU A 184 -8.44 -0.72 -11.14
N ALA A 185 -7.42 -1.18 -11.85
CA ALA A 185 -6.92 -2.54 -11.77
C ALA A 185 -5.40 -2.56 -11.51
N PHE A 186 -4.98 -3.28 -10.47
CA PHE A 186 -3.58 -3.42 -10.09
C PHE A 186 -2.97 -4.73 -10.56
N GLN A 187 -1.77 -4.65 -11.14
CA GLN A 187 -0.96 -5.80 -11.59
C GLN A 187 -1.73 -6.79 -12.46
N PRO A 188 -2.36 -6.36 -13.52
CA PRO A 188 -3.31 -7.17 -14.25
C PRO A 188 -2.73 -7.94 -15.43
N LEU A 189 -1.40 -7.97 -15.68
CA LEU A 189 -0.88 -8.44 -16.97
C LEU A 189 -1.36 -9.85 -17.32
N ASP A 190 -1.34 -10.77 -16.37
CA ASP A 190 -1.79 -12.16 -16.59
C ASP A 190 -3.30 -12.25 -16.86
N ALA A 191 -4.09 -11.38 -16.24
CA ALA A 191 -5.54 -11.30 -16.39
C ALA A 191 -6.01 -10.18 -17.33
N PHE A 192 -5.07 -9.44 -17.94
CA PHE A 192 -5.35 -8.21 -18.70
C PHE A 192 -6.39 -8.41 -19.80
N VAL A 193 -6.22 -9.46 -20.60
CA VAL A 193 -7.11 -9.76 -21.72
C VAL A 193 -8.51 -10.15 -21.24
N ASP A 194 -8.61 -10.93 -20.17
CA ASP A 194 -9.89 -11.37 -19.63
C ASP A 194 -10.62 -10.23 -18.93
N MET A 195 -9.92 -9.36 -18.22
CA MET A 195 -10.51 -8.11 -17.70
C MET A 195 -11.05 -7.22 -18.83
N LEU A 196 -10.32 -7.07 -19.94
CA LEU A 196 -10.78 -6.31 -21.10
C LEU A 196 -12.01 -6.90 -21.74
N LYS A 197 -12.08 -8.22 -21.88
CA LYS A 197 -13.28 -8.92 -22.41
C LYS A 197 -14.50 -8.64 -21.53
N GLU A 198 -14.37 -8.85 -20.22
CA GLU A 198 -15.44 -8.62 -19.26
C GLU A 198 -15.87 -7.14 -19.22
N PHE A 199 -14.91 -6.21 -19.25
CA PHE A 199 -15.22 -4.79 -19.34
C PHE A 199 -15.89 -4.42 -20.67
N SER A 200 -15.49 -5.02 -21.77
CA SER A 200 -16.13 -4.85 -23.09
C SER A 200 -17.60 -5.31 -23.08
N ILE A 201 -17.89 -6.45 -22.41
CA ILE A 201 -19.26 -6.92 -22.22
C ILE A 201 -20.07 -5.89 -21.42
N PHE A 202 -19.54 -5.40 -20.30
CA PHE A 202 -20.16 -4.35 -19.50
C PHE A 202 -20.44 -3.09 -20.33
N LYS A 203 -19.47 -2.57 -21.09
CA LYS A 203 -19.60 -1.39 -21.93
C LYS A 203 -20.69 -1.54 -22.99
N LYS A 204 -20.72 -2.67 -23.66
CA LYS A 204 -21.73 -2.98 -24.68
C LYS A 204 -23.15 -2.94 -24.11
N TRP A 205 -23.32 -3.39 -22.86
CA TRP A 205 -24.64 -3.45 -22.23
C TRP A 205 -25.08 -2.13 -21.61
N GLN A 206 -24.13 -1.30 -21.14
CA GLN A 206 -24.45 -0.06 -20.42
C GLN A 206 -24.31 1.21 -21.27
N GLN A 207 -23.65 1.15 -22.43
CA GLN A 207 -23.38 2.31 -23.31
C GLN A 207 -22.82 3.52 -22.52
N THR A 208 -21.87 3.24 -21.62
CA THR A 208 -21.30 4.22 -20.70
C THR A 208 -19.94 4.75 -21.19
N ASN A 209 -19.53 5.92 -20.70
CA ASN A 209 -18.19 6.47 -20.90
C ASN A 209 -17.15 5.99 -19.88
N MET A 210 -17.50 5.00 -19.04
CA MET A 210 -16.57 4.41 -18.07
C MET A 210 -15.29 3.93 -18.74
N VAL A 211 -14.17 4.08 -18.03
CA VAL A 211 -12.83 3.66 -18.45
C VAL A 211 -12.29 2.63 -17.48
N LEU A 212 -11.49 1.69 -17.96
CA LEU A 212 -10.72 0.77 -17.12
C LEU A 212 -9.26 1.22 -17.11
N VAL A 213 -8.78 1.62 -15.95
CA VAL A 213 -7.42 2.09 -15.75
C VAL A 213 -6.59 0.97 -15.15
N PHE A 214 -5.51 0.60 -15.84
CA PHE A 214 -4.58 -0.42 -15.40
C PHE A 214 -3.31 0.23 -14.88
N ILE A 215 -2.91 -0.13 -13.67
CA ILE A 215 -1.66 0.32 -13.07
C ILE A 215 -0.66 -0.84 -13.07
N PHE A 216 0.39 -0.71 -13.86
CA PHE A 216 1.47 -1.67 -13.97
C PHE A 216 2.67 -1.28 -13.11
N GLU A 217 3.53 -2.22 -12.81
CA GLU A 217 4.71 -1.95 -11.99
C GLU A 217 5.88 -1.37 -12.78
N ASN A 218 5.94 -1.64 -14.08
CA ASN A 218 7.06 -1.24 -14.92
C ASN A 218 6.67 -1.02 -16.39
N GLU A 219 7.50 -0.27 -17.11
CA GLU A 219 7.32 0.06 -18.52
C GLU A 219 7.25 -1.16 -19.45
N LYS A 220 7.93 -2.25 -19.09
CA LYS A 220 7.91 -3.46 -19.89
C LYS A 220 6.53 -4.11 -19.90
N GLU A 221 5.85 -4.12 -18.76
CA GLU A 221 4.48 -4.63 -18.68
C GLU A 221 3.51 -3.74 -19.45
N VAL A 222 3.67 -2.41 -19.36
CA VAL A 222 2.89 -1.45 -20.16
C VAL A 222 3.07 -1.75 -21.65
N ALA A 223 4.30 -1.85 -22.14
CA ALA A 223 4.58 -2.13 -23.55
C ALA A 223 3.97 -3.49 -24.01
N GLN A 224 3.99 -4.49 -23.15
CA GLN A 224 3.34 -5.77 -23.44
C GLN A 224 1.82 -5.62 -23.52
N ALA A 225 1.20 -4.89 -22.56
CA ALA A 225 -0.22 -4.63 -22.57
C ALA A 225 -0.64 -3.77 -23.78
N GLU A 226 0.13 -2.76 -24.16
CA GLU A 226 -0.11 -1.97 -25.36
C GLU A 226 -0.14 -2.82 -26.63
N SER A 227 0.79 -3.77 -26.74
CA SER A 227 0.81 -4.68 -27.89
C SER A 227 -0.44 -5.56 -27.97
N LEU A 228 -0.98 -5.95 -26.83
CA LEU A 228 -2.24 -6.72 -26.74
C LEU A 228 -3.45 -5.83 -27.08
N LEU A 229 -3.47 -4.56 -26.65
CA LEU A 229 -4.53 -3.60 -26.98
C LEU A 229 -4.71 -3.40 -28.48
N VAL A 230 -3.62 -3.28 -29.23
CA VAL A 230 -3.66 -3.12 -30.69
C VAL A 230 -4.43 -4.26 -31.35
N GLY A 231 -4.26 -5.49 -30.88
CA GLY A 231 -4.99 -6.64 -31.36
C GLY A 231 -6.49 -6.62 -31.07
N TYR A 232 -6.90 -5.99 -29.96
CA TYR A 232 -8.29 -5.94 -29.52
C TYR A 232 -9.06 -4.69 -29.96
N LYS A 233 -8.41 -3.68 -30.57
CA LYS A 233 -9.02 -2.38 -30.94
C LYS A 233 -9.83 -1.72 -29.80
N PHE A 234 -9.37 -1.89 -28.58
CA PHE A 234 -10.08 -1.42 -27.40
C PHE A 234 -9.62 0.00 -27.04
N LYS A 235 -10.58 0.95 -26.91
CA LYS A 235 -10.27 2.37 -26.72
C LYS A 235 -10.46 2.87 -25.28
N ASP A 236 -11.19 2.12 -24.47
CA ASP A 236 -11.60 2.57 -23.13
C ASP A 236 -10.70 1.96 -22.03
N ALA A 237 -9.44 1.67 -22.35
CA ALA A 237 -8.41 1.27 -21.41
C ALA A 237 -7.29 2.29 -21.38
N ILE A 238 -6.86 2.65 -20.18
CA ILE A 238 -5.71 3.51 -19.92
C ILE A 238 -4.66 2.70 -19.18
N LEU A 239 -3.43 2.78 -19.64
CA LEU A 239 -2.30 2.07 -19.06
C LEU A 239 -1.39 3.08 -18.37
N ILE A 240 -1.15 2.87 -17.07
CA ILE A 240 -0.27 3.72 -16.27
C ILE A 240 1.00 2.95 -15.96
N ASN A 241 2.10 3.59 -16.26
CA ASN A 241 3.42 3.12 -15.92
C ASN A 241 3.75 3.49 -14.48
N SER A 242 4.17 2.49 -13.74
CA SER A 242 4.72 2.60 -12.39
C SER A 242 3.73 2.97 -11.28
N ILE A 243 3.49 1.98 -10.44
CA ILE A 243 2.80 2.14 -9.16
C ILE A 243 3.46 3.21 -8.25
N SER A 244 4.76 3.49 -8.44
CA SER A 244 5.49 4.51 -7.68
C SER A 244 4.98 5.93 -7.91
N ASN A 245 4.38 6.19 -9.07
CA ASN A 245 3.82 7.48 -9.45
C ASN A 245 2.34 7.61 -9.15
N MET A 246 1.74 6.58 -8.53
CA MET A 246 0.33 6.59 -8.21
C MET A 246 0.00 7.69 -7.20
N GLU A 247 -1.03 8.46 -7.51
CA GLU A 247 -1.55 9.47 -6.61
C GLU A 247 -2.74 8.93 -5.80
N LEU A 248 -2.79 9.24 -4.50
CA LEU A 248 -3.88 8.81 -3.62
C LEU A 248 -5.26 9.31 -4.09
N LYS A 249 -5.32 10.49 -4.72
CA LYS A 249 -6.56 11.03 -5.29
C LYS A 249 -7.15 10.14 -6.41
N TRP A 250 -6.34 9.33 -7.10
CA TRP A 250 -6.84 8.38 -8.09
C TRP A 250 -7.59 7.22 -7.42
N ILE A 251 -7.10 6.77 -6.25
CA ILE A 251 -7.82 5.79 -5.44
C ILE A 251 -9.14 6.38 -4.97
N ALA A 252 -9.11 7.59 -4.39
CA ALA A 252 -10.31 8.24 -3.85
C ALA A 252 -11.38 8.56 -4.92
N ALA A 253 -10.99 8.72 -6.18
CA ALA A 253 -11.90 9.09 -7.28
C ALA A 253 -12.46 7.90 -8.07
N THR A 254 -11.99 6.66 -7.83
CA THR A 254 -12.42 5.47 -8.58
C THR A 254 -13.77 4.92 -8.10
N TYR A 255 -14.45 4.16 -8.96
CA TYR A 255 -15.70 3.46 -8.61
C TYR A 255 -15.46 2.16 -7.85
N ALA A 256 -14.39 1.46 -8.15
CA ALA A 256 -13.93 0.27 -7.45
C ALA A 256 -12.48 -0.04 -7.83
N ILE A 257 -11.82 -0.86 -7.02
CA ILE A 257 -10.47 -1.34 -7.29
C ILE A 257 -10.47 -2.85 -7.45
N LEU A 258 -9.83 -3.30 -8.53
CA LEU A 258 -9.68 -4.71 -8.88
C LEU A 258 -8.30 -5.21 -8.49
N PHE A 259 -8.27 -6.34 -7.80
CA PHE A 259 -7.06 -7.07 -7.46
C PHE A 259 -7.13 -8.47 -8.08
N ASN A 260 -6.32 -8.72 -9.11
CA ASN A 260 -6.22 -10.06 -9.69
C ASN A 260 -5.55 -11.02 -8.73
N ASN A 261 -4.43 -10.60 -8.15
CA ASN A 261 -3.69 -11.37 -7.18
C ASN A 261 -3.36 -10.50 -5.96
N ILE A 262 -3.60 -11.01 -4.76
CA ILE A 262 -3.28 -10.33 -3.51
C ILE A 262 -1.85 -10.70 -3.12
N CYS A 263 -0.96 -9.74 -3.28
CA CYS A 263 0.42 -9.82 -2.86
C CYS A 263 0.67 -8.94 -1.64
N PHE A 264 1.76 -9.18 -0.96
CA PHE A 264 2.15 -8.46 0.25
C PHE A 264 2.20 -6.92 0.07
N ASP A 265 2.71 -6.45 -1.05
CA ASP A 265 2.85 -5.04 -1.41
C ASP A 265 1.51 -4.31 -1.65
N LYS A 266 0.42 -5.06 -1.92
CA LYS A 266 -0.90 -4.51 -2.15
C LYS A 266 -1.76 -4.37 -0.90
N THR A 267 -1.37 -5.01 0.19
CA THR A 267 -2.18 -5.01 1.41
C THR A 267 -2.46 -3.60 1.95
N SER A 268 -1.49 -2.71 1.89
CA SER A 268 -1.68 -1.31 2.26
C SER A 268 -2.59 -0.54 1.30
N LEU A 269 -2.56 -0.86 0.01
CA LEU A 269 -3.44 -0.24 -0.98
C LEU A 269 -4.90 -0.67 -0.78
N ILE A 270 -5.11 -1.92 -0.40
CA ILE A 270 -6.44 -2.45 -0.06
C ILE A 270 -7.01 -1.67 1.13
N GLU A 271 -6.25 -1.51 2.20
CA GLU A 271 -6.70 -0.77 3.38
C GLU A 271 -6.93 0.72 3.09
N MET A 272 -6.08 1.36 2.28
CA MET A 272 -6.30 2.73 1.84
C MET A 272 -7.59 2.89 1.02
N ALA A 273 -7.88 1.93 0.15
CA ALA A 273 -9.12 1.96 -0.63
C ALA A 273 -10.35 1.88 0.28
N ILE A 274 -10.30 0.99 1.29
CA ILE A 274 -11.38 0.87 2.29
C ILE A 274 -11.55 2.18 3.06
N GLU A 275 -10.47 2.83 3.49
CA GLU A 275 -10.52 4.11 4.21
C GLU A 275 -11.08 5.25 3.34
N TYR A 276 -10.91 5.19 2.02
CA TYR A 276 -11.54 6.11 1.07
C TYR A 276 -12.99 5.75 0.70
N ASP A 277 -13.59 4.78 1.37
CA ASP A 277 -14.92 4.27 1.04
C ASP A 277 -15.01 3.74 -0.41
N ILE A 278 -13.94 3.09 -0.89
CA ILE A 278 -13.89 2.49 -2.22
C ILE A 278 -14.04 0.98 -2.13
N PRO A 279 -15.04 0.37 -2.79
CA PRO A 279 -15.25 -1.06 -2.77
C PRO A 279 -14.19 -1.80 -3.61
N LEU A 280 -14.02 -3.06 -3.28
CA LEU A 280 -12.98 -3.93 -3.82
C LEU A 280 -13.57 -5.06 -4.65
N LEU A 281 -12.84 -5.49 -5.66
CA LEU A 281 -13.13 -6.69 -6.45
C LEU A 281 -11.90 -7.59 -6.44
N PHE A 282 -12.06 -8.82 -5.95
CA PHE A 282 -10.98 -9.78 -5.83
C PHE A 282 -11.20 -10.96 -6.78
N ASN A 283 -10.17 -11.31 -7.55
CA ASN A 283 -10.23 -12.53 -8.36
C ASN A 283 -10.11 -13.76 -7.44
N ASN A 284 -11.16 -14.57 -7.42
CA ASN A 284 -11.20 -15.79 -6.62
C ASN A 284 -10.34 -16.92 -7.20
N ASP A 285 -10.13 -16.95 -8.52
CA ASP A 285 -9.38 -18.02 -9.20
C ASP A 285 -7.92 -18.04 -8.73
N GLU A 286 -7.35 -16.86 -8.49
CA GLU A 286 -5.96 -16.68 -8.06
C GLU A 286 -5.77 -16.73 -6.52
N ASN A 287 -6.85 -16.53 -5.75
CA ASN A 287 -6.79 -16.37 -4.30
C ASN A 287 -7.48 -17.49 -3.52
N GLN A 288 -7.79 -18.62 -4.16
CA GLN A 288 -8.58 -19.73 -3.60
C GLN A 288 -8.04 -20.33 -2.29
N ASN A 289 -6.74 -20.17 -2.01
CA ASN A 289 -6.08 -20.84 -0.89
C ASN A 289 -5.88 -19.96 0.35
N GLU A 290 -6.28 -18.69 0.31
CA GLU A 290 -6.06 -17.77 1.42
C GLU A 290 -7.36 -17.11 1.86
N SER A 291 -7.72 -17.28 3.14
CA SER A 291 -8.84 -16.54 3.71
C SER A 291 -8.50 -15.05 3.78
N LEU A 292 -9.29 -14.22 3.09
CA LEU A 292 -9.17 -12.77 3.19
C LEU A 292 -9.52 -12.29 4.59
N PRO A 293 -8.90 -11.22 5.10
CA PRO A 293 -9.35 -10.54 6.32
C PRO A 293 -10.82 -10.14 6.23
N THR A 294 -11.52 -10.20 7.35
CA THR A 294 -12.97 -9.92 7.37
C THR A 294 -13.29 -8.52 6.82
N ALA A 295 -12.51 -7.51 7.18
CA ALA A 295 -12.70 -6.16 6.65
C ALA A 295 -12.64 -6.11 5.10
N TRP A 296 -11.73 -6.87 4.49
CA TRP A 296 -11.61 -6.92 3.03
C TRP A 296 -12.80 -7.64 2.39
N GLN A 297 -13.27 -8.74 3.01
CA GLN A 297 -14.47 -9.45 2.57
C GLN A 297 -15.72 -8.56 2.65
N GLN A 298 -15.83 -7.74 3.68
CA GLN A 298 -16.95 -6.80 3.85
C GLN A 298 -16.90 -5.65 2.85
N ALA A 299 -15.71 -5.13 2.56
CA ALA A 299 -15.50 -4.04 1.60
C ALA A 299 -15.63 -4.47 0.13
N GLY A 300 -15.59 -5.77 -0.15
CA GLY A 300 -15.44 -6.24 -1.53
C GLY A 300 -16.29 -7.43 -1.90
N GLU A 301 -16.24 -7.76 -3.18
CA GLU A 301 -16.83 -8.93 -3.80
C GLU A 301 -15.75 -9.79 -4.43
N GLN A 302 -16.01 -11.08 -4.55
CA GLN A 302 -15.16 -11.99 -5.28
C GLN A 302 -15.74 -12.25 -6.67
N PHE A 303 -14.88 -12.33 -7.68
CA PHE A 303 -15.25 -12.71 -9.04
C PHE A 303 -14.35 -13.82 -9.56
N SER A 304 -14.81 -14.53 -10.58
CA SER A 304 -14.05 -15.53 -11.31
C SER A 304 -14.16 -15.28 -12.80
N PHE A 305 -13.09 -15.46 -13.55
CA PHE A 305 -13.12 -15.45 -15.01
C PHE A 305 -13.65 -16.74 -15.61
N GLU A 306 -13.67 -17.83 -14.83
CA GLU A 306 -14.29 -19.10 -15.22
C GLU A 306 -15.82 -18.98 -15.22
N GLU A 307 -16.37 -18.06 -14.41
CA GLU A 307 -17.80 -17.80 -14.33
C GLU A 307 -18.23 -16.82 -15.43
N LYS A 308 -19.15 -17.26 -16.29
CA LYS A 308 -19.63 -16.43 -17.40
C LYS A 308 -20.24 -15.12 -16.92
N GLY A 309 -19.61 -14.02 -17.29
CA GLY A 309 -20.05 -12.66 -16.90
C GLY A 309 -19.78 -12.34 -15.43
N GLY A 310 -18.97 -13.09 -14.73
CA GLY A 310 -18.67 -12.86 -13.31
C GLY A 310 -18.24 -11.43 -13.04
N LEU A 311 -17.17 -10.96 -13.67
CA LEU A 311 -16.66 -9.59 -13.46
C LEU A 311 -17.55 -8.53 -14.12
N SER A 312 -18.13 -8.78 -15.31
CA SER A 312 -18.99 -7.82 -15.99
C SER A 312 -20.29 -7.52 -15.21
N ASN A 313 -20.79 -8.50 -14.46
CA ASN A 313 -21.94 -8.28 -13.57
C ASN A 313 -21.58 -7.38 -12.38
N HIS A 314 -20.39 -7.52 -11.81
CA HIS A 314 -19.91 -6.63 -10.73
C HIS A 314 -19.69 -5.20 -11.25
N PHE A 315 -19.10 -5.01 -12.44
CA PHE A 315 -19.01 -3.70 -13.07
C PHE A 315 -20.39 -3.05 -13.24
N LYS A 316 -21.36 -3.81 -13.71
CA LYS A 316 -22.74 -3.34 -13.89
C LYS A 316 -23.40 -2.97 -12.56
N LEU A 317 -23.24 -3.79 -11.54
CA LEU A 317 -23.79 -3.56 -10.22
C LEU A 317 -23.23 -2.27 -9.61
N TYR A 318 -21.90 -2.16 -9.57
CA TYR A 318 -21.23 -0.99 -9.00
C TYR A 318 -21.44 0.30 -9.80
N TYR A 319 -21.68 0.19 -11.10
CA TYR A 319 -22.03 1.34 -11.94
C TYR A 319 -23.45 1.85 -11.70
N LYS A 320 -24.41 0.92 -11.57
CA LYS A 320 -25.84 1.27 -11.49
C LYS A 320 -26.35 1.55 -10.09
N ASP A 321 -25.82 0.82 -9.11
CA ASP A 321 -26.29 0.88 -7.72
C ASP A 321 -25.25 1.55 -6.84
N GLU A 322 -25.38 2.86 -6.74
CA GLU A 322 -24.51 3.67 -5.90
C GLU A 322 -24.68 3.34 -4.42
N VAL A 323 -25.91 3.07 -3.98
CA VAL A 323 -26.21 2.74 -2.58
C VAL A 323 -25.53 1.44 -2.19
N TYR A 324 -25.64 0.42 -3.05
CA TYR A 324 -24.96 -0.85 -2.85
C TYR A 324 -23.42 -0.68 -2.81
N ARG A 325 -22.88 0.04 -3.81
CA ARG A 325 -21.43 0.30 -3.91
C ARG A 325 -20.88 0.98 -2.66
N GLN A 326 -21.51 2.07 -2.21
CA GLN A 326 -21.11 2.80 -1.03
C GLN A 326 -21.35 2.00 0.25
N GLY A 327 -22.43 1.23 0.32
CA GLY A 327 -22.74 0.36 1.45
C GLY A 327 -21.66 -0.69 1.68
N ARG A 328 -21.18 -1.34 0.60
CA ARG A 328 -20.10 -2.34 0.69
C ARG A 328 -18.81 -1.73 1.21
N ALA A 329 -18.39 -0.60 0.65
CA ALA A 329 -17.19 0.09 1.09
C ALA A 329 -17.26 0.50 2.58
N ARG A 330 -18.40 1.07 3.00
CA ARG A 330 -18.62 1.49 4.39
C ARG A 330 -18.57 0.32 5.37
N MET A 331 -19.15 -0.82 5.02
CA MET A 331 -19.07 -2.02 5.87
C MET A 331 -17.62 -2.44 6.15
N GLY A 332 -16.75 -2.40 5.14
CA GLY A 332 -15.33 -2.69 5.31
C GLY A 332 -14.63 -1.68 6.21
N LYS A 333 -14.96 -0.39 6.05
CA LYS A 333 -14.40 0.69 6.87
C LYS A 333 -14.82 0.59 8.33
N ASP A 334 -16.08 0.31 8.60
CA ASP A 334 -16.58 0.10 9.96
C ASP A 334 -15.81 -1.04 10.63
N TRP A 335 -15.62 -2.16 9.94
CA TRP A 335 -14.81 -3.27 10.42
C TRP A 335 -13.34 -2.92 10.68
N LEU A 336 -12.70 -2.13 9.82
CA LEU A 336 -11.33 -1.66 10.07
C LEU A 336 -11.28 -0.72 11.27
N THR A 337 -12.24 0.17 11.40
CA THR A 337 -12.32 1.12 12.52
C THR A 337 -12.45 0.39 13.84
N ASP A 338 -13.33 -0.61 13.93
CA ASP A 338 -13.51 -1.43 15.13
C ASP A 338 -12.24 -2.22 15.45
N LEU A 339 -11.62 -2.83 14.44
CA LEU A 339 -10.37 -3.57 14.59
C LEU A 339 -9.24 -2.67 15.10
N TYR A 340 -9.11 -1.47 14.59
CA TYR A 340 -8.09 -0.52 15.03
C TYR A 340 -8.38 -0.01 16.45
N ALA A 341 -9.64 0.22 16.82
CA ALA A 341 -10.02 0.61 18.15
C ALA A 341 -9.68 -0.49 19.18
N GLU A 342 -9.96 -1.76 18.86
CA GLU A 342 -9.63 -2.91 19.69
C GLU A 342 -8.10 -3.06 19.87
N LYS A 343 -7.33 -2.86 18.79
CA LYS A 343 -5.91 -3.16 18.75
C LYS A 343 -4.99 -1.96 18.97
N LYS A 344 -5.54 -0.79 19.20
CA LYS A 344 -4.80 0.48 19.40
C LYS A 344 -3.68 0.41 20.46
N ASN A 345 -3.78 -0.55 21.38
CA ASN A 345 -2.83 -0.70 22.51
C ASN A 345 -1.71 -1.71 22.25
N THR A 346 -1.58 -2.32 21.08
CA THR A 346 -0.88 -3.59 21.03
C THR A 346 0.57 -3.59 20.55
N ALA A 347 1.03 -2.75 19.61
CA ALA A 347 2.38 -3.00 19.10
C ALA A 347 3.30 -1.79 18.94
N LEU A 348 2.89 -0.74 18.24
CA LEU A 348 3.77 0.42 17.98
C LEU A 348 3.91 1.34 19.17
N VAL A 349 2.91 1.42 20.03
CA VAL A 349 2.98 2.11 21.34
C VAL A 349 4.03 1.45 22.23
N LYS A 350 4.37 0.18 22.00
CA LYS A 350 5.42 -0.54 22.74
C LYS A 350 6.83 -0.22 22.26
N ILE A 351 7.05 0.29 21.05
CA ILE A 351 8.40 0.68 20.61
C ILE A 351 9.00 1.72 21.57
N PRO A 352 8.32 2.83 21.90
CA PRO A 352 8.79 3.77 22.90
C PRO A 352 8.89 3.19 24.31
N LEU A 353 8.03 2.25 24.70
CA LEU A 353 8.03 1.63 26.02
C LEU A 353 9.17 0.63 26.19
N ALA A 354 9.44 -0.19 25.18
CA ALA A 354 10.58 -1.13 25.19
C ALA A 354 11.94 -0.44 25.27
N LEU A 355 12.02 0.82 24.84
CA LEU A 355 13.24 1.64 24.88
C LEU A 355 13.43 2.37 26.22
N LYS A 356 12.40 2.40 27.10
CA LYS A 356 12.52 2.93 28.47
C LYS A 356 13.10 1.94 29.48
N THR A 357 13.16 0.64 29.12
CA THR A 357 13.57 -0.44 30.00
C THR A 357 15.00 -0.92 29.80
N ASN A 358 15.74 -0.33 28.89
CA ASN A 358 17.17 -0.49 28.68
C ASN A 358 17.87 0.85 28.89
#